data_414f1a0043e398a3c52ba26884c83ad8
#
_entry.id   414f1a0043e398a3c52ba26884c83ad8
#
_cell.length_a   1.000
_cell.length_b   1.000
_cell.length_c   1.000
_cell.angle_alpha   90.00
_cell.angle_beta   90.00
_cell.angle_gamma   90.00
#
_symmetry.space_group_name_H-M   'P 1'
#
loop_
_entity.id
_entity.type
_entity.pdbx_description
1 polymer ?
#
loop_
_entity_poly.entity_id
_entity_poly.type
_entity_poly.pdbx_seq_one_letter_code
_entity_poly.pdbx_strand_id
1 'polypeptide(L)'
;MAKETKTIQCHQCKNNECLARYPQGIPEYCQAQRFPEIIEESKRQYLEPDAGKFHLAAAKVLKRGGYDWSRVQQCIEFARELGAKKVGLAVCVGLIREGREFARFLDRAGFQVISIACMVGGLKPQETGIPDEWVNQLGISCNPIVQAEIMNREGTELNFIYGLCVGHDTIFIRRSKAPVTYVVAKDMVTGNNPGAVLLSPYHRMKFAAAYGRGKAAGGG
;
A
#
# COMPACT_ATOMS: atom_id res chain seq x y z
N MET A 1 -18.56 24.02 33.94
CA MET A 1 -18.28 23.86 32.52
C MET A 1 -17.09 22.91 32.40
N ALA A 2 -17.33 21.66 32.04
CA ALA A 2 -16.24 20.69 31.80
C ALA A 2 -15.42 21.20 30.61
N LYS A 3 -14.09 21.32 30.75
CA LYS A 3 -13.20 21.61 29.64
C LYS A 3 -13.29 20.44 28.67
N GLU A 4 -13.80 20.70 27.47
CA GLU A 4 -13.78 19.74 26.38
C GLU A 4 -12.34 19.36 26.09
N THR A 5 -11.93 18.13 26.45
CA THR A 5 -10.56 17.66 26.23
C THR A 5 -10.36 17.49 24.73
N LYS A 6 -9.50 18.32 24.12
CA LYS A 6 -9.23 18.29 22.69
C LYS A 6 -8.53 16.98 22.33
N THR A 7 -9.23 16.11 21.60
CA THR A 7 -8.65 14.88 21.05
C THR A 7 -7.51 15.22 20.09
N ILE A 8 -6.35 14.61 20.28
CA ILE A 8 -5.20 14.76 19.39
C ILE A 8 -5.15 13.64 18.34
N GLN A 9 -4.57 13.95 17.19
CA GLN A 9 -4.30 12.94 16.15
C GLN A 9 -3.06 12.11 16.51
N CYS A 10 -3.01 10.85 16.09
CA CYS A 10 -1.90 9.94 16.43
C CYS A 10 -0.50 10.49 16.07
N HIS A 11 -0.37 11.24 14.96
CA HIS A 11 0.90 11.88 14.57
C HIS A 11 1.32 13.03 15.52
N GLN A 12 0.43 13.52 16.36
CA GLN A 12 0.69 14.53 17.39
C GLN A 12 0.98 13.92 18.76
N CYS A 13 0.72 12.62 18.93
CA CYS A 13 0.95 11.91 20.17
C CYS A 13 2.46 11.70 20.40
N LYS A 14 2.95 12.12 21.56
CA LYS A 14 4.37 11.97 21.95
C LYS A 14 4.61 10.72 22.80
N ASN A 15 3.57 10.20 23.45
CA ASN A 15 3.71 9.19 24.50
C ASN A 15 3.69 7.75 23.97
N ASN A 16 2.99 7.50 22.84
CA ASN A 16 2.82 6.16 22.26
C ASN A 16 2.38 5.09 23.30
N GLU A 17 1.52 5.48 24.25
CA GLU A 17 1.07 4.61 25.35
C GLU A 17 0.35 3.34 24.85
N CYS A 18 -0.22 3.38 23.63
CA CYS A 18 -0.78 2.21 22.98
C CYS A 18 0.25 1.07 22.80
N LEU A 19 1.53 1.38 22.59
CA LEU A 19 2.59 0.39 22.51
C LEU A 19 2.81 -0.32 23.85
N ALA A 20 2.63 0.39 24.96
CA ALA A 20 2.72 -0.13 26.31
C ALA A 20 1.38 -0.70 26.83
N ARG A 21 0.37 -0.85 25.98
CA ARG A 21 -0.98 -1.35 26.33
C ARG A 21 -1.72 -0.49 27.34
N TYR A 22 -1.48 0.82 27.36
CA TYR A 22 -2.13 1.77 28.26
C TYR A 22 -2.06 1.37 29.74
N PRO A 23 -0.89 1.37 30.36
CA PRO A 23 -0.71 0.87 31.73
C PRO A 23 -1.53 1.63 32.79
N GLN A 24 -1.94 2.87 32.49
CA GLN A 24 -2.79 3.71 33.36
C GLN A 24 -4.19 3.93 32.76
N GLY A 25 -4.60 3.13 31.78
CA GLY A 25 -5.82 3.29 31.01
C GLY A 25 -5.65 4.18 29.78
N ILE A 26 -6.67 4.19 28.92
CA ILE A 26 -6.66 4.98 27.68
C ILE A 26 -6.80 6.46 28.04
N PRO A 27 -5.82 7.33 27.66
CA PRO A 27 -5.89 8.75 27.97
C PRO A 27 -7.09 9.44 27.30
N GLU A 28 -7.69 10.44 27.94
CA GLU A 28 -8.82 11.19 27.40
C GLU A 28 -8.58 11.84 26.04
N TYR A 29 -7.31 12.25 25.76
CA TYR A 29 -6.94 12.82 24.47
C TYR A 29 -6.77 11.78 23.35
N CYS A 30 -6.77 10.49 23.66
CA CYS A 30 -6.51 9.43 22.66
C CYS A 30 -7.72 9.21 21.76
N GLN A 31 -7.47 8.93 20.46
CA GLN A 31 -8.53 8.57 19.52
C GLN A 31 -9.32 7.32 19.95
N ALA A 32 -8.66 6.38 20.62
CA ALA A 32 -9.32 5.17 21.13
C ALA A 32 -10.40 5.47 22.19
N GLN A 33 -10.23 6.55 22.98
CA GLN A 33 -11.24 6.98 23.96
C GLN A 33 -12.50 7.56 23.30
N ARG A 34 -12.35 8.09 22.08
CA ARG A 34 -13.48 8.68 21.34
C ARG A 34 -14.41 7.63 20.73
N PHE A 35 -13.87 6.46 20.41
CA PHE A 35 -14.59 5.41 19.69
C PHE A 35 -14.37 4.03 20.34
N PRO A 36 -14.71 3.86 21.63
CA PRO A 36 -14.47 2.59 22.33
C PRO A 36 -15.26 1.43 21.71
N GLU A 37 -16.45 1.71 21.16
CA GLU A 37 -17.28 0.71 20.48
C GLU A 37 -16.63 0.13 19.25
N ILE A 38 -15.85 0.94 18.48
CA ILE A 38 -15.10 0.47 17.32
C ILE A 38 -13.99 -0.49 17.76
N ILE A 39 -13.33 -0.20 18.90
CA ILE A 39 -12.29 -1.08 19.44
C ILE A 39 -12.88 -2.45 19.82
N GLU A 40 -14.02 -2.47 20.50
CA GLU A 40 -14.68 -3.73 20.88
C GLU A 40 -15.20 -4.50 19.65
N GLU A 41 -15.75 -3.80 18.66
CA GLU A 41 -16.20 -4.42 17.41
C GLU A 41 -15.02 -5.02 16.63
N SER A 42 -13.89 -4.31 16.54
CA SER A 42 -12.70 -4.83 15.85
C SER A 42 -12.18 -6.14 16.45
N LYS A 43 -12.26 -6.31 17.77
CA LYS A 43 -11.86 -7.58 18.42
C LYS A 43 -12.72 -8.75 17.94
N ARG A 44 -14.03 -8.54 17.76
CA ARG A 44 -14.94 -9.56 17.23
C ARG A 44 -14.61 -9.88 15.78
N GLN A 45 -14.44 -8.85 14.94
CA GLN A 45 -14.13 -9.01 13.51
C GLN A 45 -12.82 -9.77 13.27
N TYR A 46 -11.79 -9.61 14.13
CA TYR A 46 -10.56 -10.40 14.02
C TYR A 46 -10.75 -11.89 14.33
N LEU A 47 -11.82 -12.29 14.97
CA LEU A 47 -12.19 -13.70 15.19
C LEU A 47 -13.02 -14.29 14.05
N GLU A 48 -13.52 -13.47 13.13
CA GLU A 48 -14.23 -13.91 11.94
C GLU A 48 -13.27 -14.42 10.86
N PRO A 49 -13.67 -15.41 10.03
CA PRO A 49 -12.79 -16.02 9.04
C PRO A 49 -12.20 -15.03 8.04
N ASP A 50 -12.90 -13.96 7.69
CA ASP A 50 -12.46 -12.99 6.68
C ASP A 50 -11.26 -12.16 7.17
N ALA A 51 -11.41 -11.36 8.20
CA ALA A 51 -10.32 -10.56 8.76
C ALA A 51 -9.29 -11.42 9.50
N GLY A 52 -9.74 -12.46 10.22
CA GLY A 52 -8.93 -13.32 11.06
C GLY A 52 -7.83 -14.06 10.29
N LYS A 53 -8.11 -14.57 9.10
CA LYS A 53 -7.11 -15.28 8.29
C LYS A 53 -5.93 -14.39 7.91
N PHE A 54 -6.19 -13.12 7.52
CA PHE A 54 -5.13 -12.17 7.17
C PHE A 54 -4.33 -11.76 8.40
N HIS A 55 -5.01 -11.50 9.51
CA HIS A 55 -4.39 -11.12 10.77
C HIS A 55 -3.45 -12.24 11.28
N LEU A 56 -3.93 -13.47 11.29
CA LEU A 56 -3.15 -14.64 11.71
C LEU A 56 -1.96 -14.89 10.78
N ALA A 57 -2.15 -14.82 9.46
CA ALA A 57 -1.08 -14.96 8.48
C ALA A 57 0.01 -13.89 8.68
N ALA A 58 -0.39 -12.61 8.88
CA ALA A 58 0.54 -11.53 9.18
C ALA A 58 1.31 -11.77 10.48
N ALA A 59 0.65 -12.20 11.56
CA ALA A 59 1.29 -12.50 12.82
C ALA A 59 2.32 -13.63 12.70
N LYS A 60 2.02 -14.69 11.96
CA LYS A 60 2.96 -15.80 11.70
C LYS A 60 4.19 -15.35 10.92
N VAL A 61 4.00 -14.54 9.86
CA VAL A 61 5.09 -13.96 9.06
C VAL A 61 6.00 -13.11 9.95
N LEU A 62 5.42 -12.20 10.73
CA LEU A 62 6.17 -11.35 11.64
C LEU A 62 6.90 -12.15 12.72
N LYS A 63 6.28 -13.20 13.28
CA LYS A 63 6.91 -14.06 14.30
C LYS A 63 8.10 -14.82 13.74
N ARG A 64 8.02 -15.33 12.50
CA ARG A 64 9.10 -16.10 11.87
C ARG A 64 10.21 -15.22 11.29
N GLY A 65 9.82 -14.15 10.60
CA GLY A 65 10.75 -13.29 9.87
C GLY A 65 11.26 -12.10 10.65
N GLY A 66 10.44 -11.56 11.55
CA GLY A 66 10.81 -10.40 12.35
C GLY A 66 11.36 -9.27 11.50
N TYR A 67 12.55 -8.79 11.84
CA TYR A 67 13.30 -7.79 11.10
C TYR A 67 14.31 -8.40 10.10
N ASP A 68 14.44 -9.73 10.03
CA ASP A 68 15.41 -10.42 9.17
C ASP A 68 14.88 -10.61 7.74
N TRP A 69 13.57 -10.71 7.57
CA TRP A 69 12.98 -10.91 6.25
C TRP A 69 12.71 -9.59 5.56
N SER A 70 13.18 -9.51 4.32
CA SER A 70 12.81 -8.39 3.45
C SER A 70 11.32 -8.37 3.13
N ARG A 71 10.79 -7.22 2.70
CA ARG A 71 9.38 -7.11 2.26
C ARG A 71 9.03 -8.13 1.17
N VAL A 72 9.96 -8.40 0.26
CA VAL A 72 9.80 -9.41 -0.80
C VAL A 72 9.54 -10.79 -0.19
N GLN A 73 10.39 -11.20 0.78
CA GLN A 73 10.23 -12.48 1.45
C GLN A 73 8.96 -12.55 2.28
N GLN A 74 8.64 -11.48 3.02
CA GLN A 74 7.38 -11.39 3.78
C GLN A 74 6.15 -11.54 2.88
N CYS A 75 6.15 -10.96 1.68
CA CYS A 75 5.05 -11.09 0.73
C CYS A 75 4.86 -12.53 0.24
N ILE A 76 5.96 -13.23 -0.06
CA ILE A 76 5.93 -14.66 -0.47
C ILE A 76 5.37 -15.52 0.66
N GLU A 77 5.89 -15.34 1.87
CA GLU A 77 5.48 -16.14 3.03
C GLU A 77 4.04 -15.81 3.45
N PHE A 78 3.60 -14.56 3.30
CA PHE A 78 2.22 -14.18 3.54
C PHE A 78 1.24 -14.89 2.59
N ALA A 79 1.57 -14.95 1.29
CA ALA A 79 0.77 -15.71 0.33
C ALA A 79 0.69 -17.21 0.70
N ARG A 80 1.80 -17.79 1.19
CA ARG A 80 1.82 -19.19 1.68
C ARG A 80 0.92 -19.41 2.89
N GLU A 81 0.98 -18.50 3.87
CA GLU A 81 0.13 -18.60 5.07
C GLU A 81 -1.35 -18.44 4.76
N LEU A 82 -1.68 -17.68 3.72
CA LEU A 82 -3.06 -17.58 3.22
C LEU A 82 -3.51 -18.84 2.44
N GLY A 83 -2.59 -19.73 2.09
CA GLY A 83 -2.86 -20.91 1.27
C GLY A 83 -3.15 -20.58 -0.20
N ALA A 84 -2.79 -19.39 -0.67
CA ALA A 84 -2.97 -18.97 -2.05
C ALA A 84 -2.25 -19.91 -3.02
N LYS A 85 -2.88 -20.20 -4.15
CA LYS A 85 -2.30 -21.00 -5.24
C LYS A 85 -2.00 -20.11 -6.45
N LYS A 86 -2.89 -19.18 -6.73
CA LYS A 86 -2.78 -18.25 -7.85
C LYS A 86 -2.68 -16.81 -7.36
N VAL A 87 -1.60 -16.14 -7.74
CA VAL A 87 -1.32 -14.77 -7.30
C VAL A 87 -1.20 -13.82 -8.50
N GLY A 88 -1.66 -12.58 -8.32
CA GLY A 88 -1.52 -11.54 -9.31
C GLY A 88 -0.30 -10.66 -9.04
N LEU A 89 0.33 -10.16 -10.11
CA LEU A 89 1.42 -9.19 -10.05
C LEU A 89 1.14 -8.02 -11.00
N ALA A 90 0.66 -6.91 -10.45
CA ALA A 90 0.50 -5.65 -11.15
C ALA A 90 1.83 -4.90 -11.13
N VAL A 91 2.54 -4.87 -12.27
CA VAL A 91 3.89 -4.33 -12.36
C VAL A 91 3.93 -3.06 -13.22
N CYS A 92 4.66 -2.05 -12.76
CA CYS A 92 5.00 -0.90 -13.60
C CYS A 92 5.99 -1.30 -14.69
N VAL A 93 5.75 -0.85 -15.93
CA VAL A 93 6.67 -1.14 -17.05
C VAL A 93 8.09 -0.63 -16.77
N GLY A 94 8.25 0.49 -16.05
CA GLY A 94 9.55 1.02 -15.66
C GLY A 94 10.28 0.20 -14.61
N LEU A 95 9.63 -0.79 -13.98
CA LEU A 95 10.19 -1.72 -12.99
C LEU A 95 10.02 -3.17 -13.43
N ILE A 96 9.86 -3.40 -14.74
CA ILE A 96 9.54 -4.72 -15.28
C ILE A 96 10.68 -5.73 -15.04
N ARG A 97 11.93 -5.28 -14.97
CA ARG A 97 13.10 -6.15 -14.72
C ARG A 97 13.03 -6.73 -13.32
N GLU A 98 12.88 -5.88 -12.33
CA GLU A 98 12.77 -6.25 -10.92
C GLU A 98 11.48 -7.05 -10.65
N GLY A 99 10.36 -6.63 -11.27
CA GLY A 99 9.10 -7.36 -11.23
C GLY A 99 9.20 -8.77 -11.79
N ARG A 100 10.02 -8.98 -12.84
CA ARG A 100 10.31 -10.30 -13.39
C ARG A 100 11.05 -11.19 -12.41
N GLU A 101 12.03 -10.65 -11.68
CA GLU A 101 12.74 -11.42 -10.66
C GLU A 101 11.81 -11.80 -9.52
N PHE A 102 10.92 -10.88 -9.09
CA PHE A 102 9.93 -11.21 -8.08
C PHE A 102 8.96 -12.31 -8.56
N ALA A 103 8.48 -12.24 -9.81
CA ALA A 103 7.65 -13.28 -10.40
C ALA A 103 8.34 -14.65 -10.39
N ARG A 104 9.63 -14.71 -10.74
CA ARG A 104 10.43 -15.95 -10.68
C ARG A 104 10.52 -16.54 -9.26
N PHE A 105 10.64 -15.69 -8.25
CA PHE A 105 10.63 -16.16 -6.85
C PHE A 105 9.25 -16.70 -6.44
N LEU A 106 8.17 -16.08 -6.89
CA LEU A 106 6.83 -16.59 -6.70
C LEU A 106 6.62 -17.95 -7.37
N ASP A 107 7.04 -18.10 -8.63
CA ASP A 107 6.98 -19.38 -9.36
C ASP A 107 7.77 -20.47 -8.63
N ARG A 108 9.02 -20.18 -8.22
CA ARG A 108 9.86 -21.11 -7.43
C ARG A 108 9.24 -21.45 -6.08
N ALA A 109 8.46 -20.54 -5.51
CA ALA A 109 7.71 -20.76 -4.28
C ALA A 109 6.47 -21.62 -4.47
N GLY A 110 6.13 -21.97 -5.72
CA GLY A 110 5.03 -22.87 -6.08
C GLY A 110 3.71 -22.18 -6.42
N PHE A 111 3.71 -20.84 -6.63
CA PHE A 111 2.51 -20.11 -7.03
C PHE A 111 2.34 -20.10 -8.56
N GLN A 112 1.11 -20.13 -9.02
CA GLN A 112 0.76 -19.73 -10.38
C GLN A 112 0.71 -18.20 -10.42
N VAL A 113 1.53 -17.56 -11.25
CA VAL A 113 1.66 -16.10 -11.30
C VAL A 113 0.97 -15.53 -12.52
N ILE A 114 0.03 -14.61 -12.31
CA ILE A 114 -0.61 -13.80 -13.36
C ILE A 114 0.01 -12.40 -13.30
N SER A 115 0.97 -12.11 -14.19
CA SER A 115 1.71 -10.85 -14.21
C SER A 115 1.27 -9.97 -15.37
N ILE A 116 0.85 -8.72 -15.07
CA ILE A 116 0.35 -7.76 -16.05
C ILE A 116 1.06 -6.42 -15.89
N ALA A 117 1.70 -5.95 -16.99
CA ALA A 117 2.34 -4.64 -17.02
C ALA A 117 1.32 -3.50 -17.08
N CYS A 118 1.68 -2.32 -16.54
CA CYS A 118 0.74 -1.19 -16.44
C CYS A 118 0.31 -0.58 -17.78
N MET A 119 1.06 -0.78 -18.86
CA MET A 119 0.74 -0.25 -20.20
C MET A 119 0.12 -1.31 -21.12
N VAL A 120 -0.41 -2.38 -20.55
CA VAL A 120 -1.10 -3.43 -21.30
C VAL A 120 -2.25 -2.84 -22.13
N GLY A 121 -2.35 -3.25 -23.40
CA GLY A 121 -3.32 -2.74 -24.35
C GLY A 121 -2.86 -1.52 -25.13
N GLY A 122 -1.78 -0.82 -24.74
CA GLY A 122 -1.20 0.30 -25.49
C GLY A 122 -2.15 1.48 -25.72
N LEU A 123 -2.98 1.82 -24.73
CA LEU A 123 -3.99 2.86 -24.85
C LEU A 123 -3.36 4.23 -25.10
N LYS A 124 -3.93 5.01 -26.00
CA LYS A 124 -3.62 6.42 -26.16
C LYS A 124 -4.22 7.21 -24.98
N PRO A 125 -3.52 8.24 -24.48
CA PRO A 125 -4.04 9.05 -23.36
C PRO A 125 -5.44 9.63 -23.62
N GLN A 126 -5.72 10.06 -24.84
CA GLN A 126 -7.03 10.61 -25.24
C GLN A 126 -8.16 9.58 -25.12
N GLU A 127 -7.88 8.31 -25.35
CA GLU A 127 -8.85 7.21 -25.20
C GLU A 127 -9.22 6.98 -23.71
N THR A 128 -8.42 7.50 -22.80
CA THR A 128 -8.65 7.44 -21.35
C THR A 128 -9.11 8.78 -20.76
N GLY A 129 -9.39 9.77 -21.61
CA GLY A 129 -9.87 11.09 -21.20
C GLY A 129 -8.77 11.99 -20.63
N ILE A 130 -7.50 11.71 -20.92
CA ILE A 130 -6.39 12.57 -20.54
C ILE A 130 -6.23 13.66 -21.59
N PRO A 131 -6.38 14.97 -21.24
CA PRO A 131 -6.15 16.08 -22.14
C PRO A 131 -4.71 16.11 -22.66
N ASP A 132 -4.49 16.69 -23.85
CA ASP A 132 -3.19 16.71 -24.50
C ASP A 132 -2.10 17.40 -23.67
N GLU A 133 -2.45 18.44 -22.94
CA GLU A 133 -1.53 19.16 -22.03
C GLU A 133 -1.01 18.30 -20.84
N TRP A 134 -1.68 17.18 -20.55
CA TRP A 134 -1.29 16.25 -19.49
C TRP A 134 -0.66 14.97 -20.00
N VAL A 135 -0.50 14.84 -21.31
CA VAL A 135 0.14 13.66 -21.91
C VAL A 135 1.61 13.60 -21.56
N ASN A 136 2.04 12.49 -20.99
CA ASN A 136 3.45 12.27 -20.68
C ASN A 136 4.30 12.04 -21.94
N GLN A 137 5.61 12.12 -21.80
CA GLN A 137 6.55 11.98 -22.94
C GLN A 137 6.47 10.62 -23.66
N LEU A 138 5.89 9.59 -23.04
CA LEU A 138 5.77 8.26 -23.64
C LEU A 138 4.58 8.16 -24.61
N GLY A 139 3.60 9.07 -24.53
CA GLY A 139 2.41 9.05 -25.35
C GLY A 139 1.51 7.82 -25.17
N ILE A 140 1.68 7.09 -24.07
CA ILE A 140 0.91 5.87 -23.73
C ILE A 140 0.34 6.03 -22.33
N SER A 141 -0.94 5.69 -22.19
CA SER A 141 -1.62 5.66 -20.90
C SER A 141 -1.36 4.35 -20.13
N CYS A 142 -1.23 4.46 -18.83
CA CYS A 142 -1.31 3.27 -17.96
C CYS A 142 -2.75 2.78 -17.88
N ASN A 143 -2.93 1.47 -17.74
CA ASN A 143 -4.22 0.80 -17.69
C ASN A 143 -4.38 -0.10 -16.45
N PRO A 144 -4.44 0.48 -15.24
CA PRO A 144 -4.61 -0.29 -14.01
C PRO A 144 -5.96 -1.00 -13.93
N ILE A 145 -6.97 -0.53 -14.66
CA ILE A 145 -8.28 -1.20 -14.77
C ILE A 145 -8.10 -2.58 -15.40
N VAL A 146 -7.43 -2.64 -16.56
CA VAL A 146 -7.21 -3.91 -17.25
C VAL A 146 -6.31 -4.85 -16.44
N GLN A 147 -5.30 -4.32 -15.73
CA GLN A 147 -4.50 -5.14 -14.81
C GLN A 147 -5.40 -5.86 -13.80
N ALA A 148 -6.28 -5.13 -13.12
CA ALA A 148 -7.18 -5.69 -12.13
C ALA A 148 -8.22 -6.64 -12.76
N GLU A 149 -8.83 -6.27 -13.87
CA GLU A 149 -9.90 -7.07 -14.49
C GLU A 149 -9.39 -8.40 -15.06
N ILE A 150 -8.17 -8.44 -15.63
CA ILE A 150 -7.56 -9.70 -16.05
C ILE A 150 -7.33 -10.60 -14.84
N MET A 151 -6.75 -10.07 -13.75
CA MET A 151 -6.52 -10.84 -12.53
C MET A 151 -7.81 -11.34 -11.90
N ASN A 152 -8.88 -10.52 -11.93
CA ASN A 152 -10.21 -10.92 -11.47
C ASN A 152 -10.78 -12.10 -12.29
N ARG A 153 -10.61 -12.07 -13.62
CA ARG A 153 -11.05 -13.16 -14.52
C ARG A 153 -10.23 -14.42 -14.37
N GLU A 154 -8.93 -14.27 -14.15
CA GLU A 154 -8.01 -15.38 -13.87
C GLU A 154 -8.22 -16.00 -12.48
N GLY A 155 -8.98 -15.34 -11.60
CA GLY A 155 -9.28 -15.84 -10.26
C GLY A 155 -8.07 -15.83 -9.34
N THR A 156 -7.28 -14.77 -9.37
CA THR A 156 -6.18 -14.60 -8.41
C THR A 156 -6.73 -14.47 -6.99
N GLU A 157 -6.00 -14.99 -6.00
CA GLU A 157 -6.41 -15.07 -4.60
C GLU A 157 -5.73 -14.01 -3.71
N LEU A 158 -4.60 -13.47 -4.18
CA LEU A 158 -3.87 -12.35 -3.60
C LEU A 158 -3.16 -11.60 -4.73
N ASN A 159 -3.25 -10.27 -4.73
CA ASN A 159 -2.59 -9.45 -5.74
C ASN A 159 -1.46 -8.61 -5.12
N PHE A 160 -0.33 -8.56 -5.83
CA PHE A 160 0.83 -7.76 -5.48
C PHE A 160 0.93 -6.54 -6.39
N ILE A 161 1.22 -5.37 -5.80
CA ILE A 161 1.61 -4.16 -6.53
C ILE A 161 3.13 -4.04 -6.50
N TYR A 162 3.72 -3.98 -7.69
CA TYR A 162 5.14 -3.74 -7.87
C TYR A 162 5.37 -2.40 -8.59
N GLY A 163 5.34 -1.32 -7.81
CA GLY A 163 5.72 0.01 -8.25
C GLY A 163 4.74 0.71 -9.20
N LEU A 164 3.43 0.54 -9.05
CA LEU A 164 2.47 1.37 -9.77
C LEU A 164 2.61 2.84 -9.34
N CYS A 165 2.33 3.77 -10.28
CA CYS A 165 2.33 5.19 -9.98
C CYS A 165 1.21 5.54 -8.99
N VAL A 166 1.42 6.60 -8.21
CA VAL A 166 0.39 7.14 -7.31
C VAL A 166 -0.89 7.47 -8.10
N GLY A 167 -2.04 7.06 -7.58
CA GLY A 167 -3.33 7.15 -8.25
C GLY A 167 -3.65 5.93 -9.12
N HIS A 168 -2.71 5.38 -9.89
CA HIS A 168 -2.91 4.14 -10.63
C HIS A 168 -3.01 2.92 -9.71
N ASP A 169 -2.23 2.90 -8.65
CA ASP A 169 -2.37 1.93 -7.56
C ASP A 169 -3.75 2.00 -6.88
N THR A 170 -4.26 3.21 -6.66
CA THR A 170 -5.60 3.43 -6.10
C THR A 170 -6.69 2.84 -7.00
N ILE A 171 -6.60 3.06 -8.34
CA ILE A 171 -7.54 2.48 -9.30
C ILE A 171 -7.46 0.95 -9.27
N PHE A 172 -6.24 0.39 -9.31
CA PHE A 172 -6.02 -1.05 -9.25
C PHE A 172 -6.64 -1.67 -7.99
N ILE A 173 -6.37 -1.11 -6.80
CA ILE A 173 -6.91 -1.59 -5.53
C ILE A 173 -8.44 -1.57 -5.52
N ARG A 174 -9.04 -0.48 -6.01
CA ARG A 174 -10.51 -0.36 -6.05
C ARG A 174 -11.19 -1.34 -7.01
N ARG A 175 -10.49 -1.83 -8.02
CA ARG A 175 -11.00 -2.76 -9.03
C ARG A 175 -10.67 -4.22 -8.73
N SER A 176 -9.66 -4.47 -7.93
CA SER A 176 -9.26 -5.82 -7.53
C SER A 176 -10.32 -6.48 -6.65
N LYS A 177 -10.75 -7.69 -7.00
CA LYS A 177 -11.60 -8.54 -6.13
C LYS A 177 -10.78 -9.26 -5.08
N ALA A 178 -9.58 -9.71 -5.45
CA ALA A 178 -8.65 -10.29 -4.49
C ALA A 178 -8.03 -9.21 -3.60
N PRO A 179 -7.66 -9.54 -2.36
CA PRO A 179 -6.89 -8.65 -1.50
C PRO A 179 -5.60 -8.19 -2.17
N VAL A 180 -5.17 -6.97 -1.86
CA VAL A 180 -4.00 -6.35 -2.48
C VAL A 180 -2.98 -5.98 -1.42
N THR A 181 -1.70 -6.26 -1.70
CA THR A 181 -0.60 -5.75 -0.89
C THR A 181 0.51 -5.19 -1.76
N TYR A 182 1.26 -4.22 -1.22
CA TYR A 182 2.43 -3.65 -1.89
C TYR A 182 3.68 -4.51 -1.65
N VAL A 183 4.42 -4.75 -2.73
CA VAL A 183 5.83 -5.17 -2.64
C VAL A 183 6.71 -3.93 -2.68
N VAL A 184 6.45 -3.06 -3.66
CA VAL A 184 7.19 -1.82 -3.91
C VAL A 184 6.22 -0.66 -4.13
N ALA A 185 6.39 0.44 -3.40
CA ALA A 185 5.79 1.73 -3.70
C ALA A 185 6.73 2.49 -4.65
N LYS A 186 6.22 2.95 -5.80
CA LYS A 186 7.06 3.60 -6.82
C LYS A 186 7.55 4.96 -6.36
N ASP A 187 8.86 5.13 -6.36
CA ASP A 187 9.53 6.42 -6.17
C ASP A 187 10.88 6.41 -6.86
N MET A 188 10.94 7.02 -8.04
CA MET A 188 12.19 7.07 -8.84
C MET A 188 13.26 7.96 -8.21
N VAL A 189 12.88 8.89 -7.32
CA VAL A 189 13.81 9.80 -6.64
C VAL A 189 14.64 9.09 -5.58
N THR A 190 14.02 8.12 -4.89
CA THR A 190 14.63 7.43 -3.74
C THR A 190 14.93 5.96 -4.00
N GLY A 191 14.87 5.51 -5.28
CA GLY A 191 15.02 4.08 -5.59
C GLY A 191 13.90 3.23 -4.98
N ASN A 192 12.68 3.74 -4.99
CA ASN A 192 11.48 3.09 -4.46
C ASN A 192 11.46 2.95 -2.92
N ASN A 193 12.09 3.89 -2.23
CA ASN A 193 11.98 4.06 -0.79
C ASN A 193 11.43 5.46 -0.44
N PRO A 194 10.12 5.73 -0.65
CA PRO A 194 9.56 7.07 -0.49
C PRO A 194 9.73 7.65 0.93
N GLY A 195 9.82 6.80 1.96
CA GLY A 195 10.08 7.23 3.32
C GLY A 195 11.44 7.90 3.52
N ALA A 196 12.44 7.58 2.69
CA ALA A 196 13.77 8.16 2.78
C ALA A 196 13.79 9.69 2.57
N VAL A 197 12.84 10.21 1.79
CA VAL A 197 12.69 11.65 1.54
C VAL A 197 12.46 12.42 2.85
N LEU A 198 11.70 11.85 3.77
CA LEU A 198 11.35 12.47 5.05
C LEU A 198 12.56 12.54 6.02
N LEU A 199 13.55 11.68 5.81
CA LEU A 199 14.78 11.62 6.61
C LEU A 199 15.90 12.51 6.03
N SER A 200 15.83 12.87 4.76
CA SER A 200 16.83 13.68 4.07
C SER A 200 16.64 15.16 4.38
N PRO A 201 17.65 15.88 4.97
CA PRO A 201 17.58 17.32 5.21
C PRO A 201 17.29 18.12 3.94
N TYR A 202 17.92 17.77 2.82
CA TYR A 202 17.73 18.42 1.52
C TYR A 202 16.27 18.35 1.05
N HIS A 203 15.65 17.17 1.06
CA HIS A 203 14.25 17.01 0.65
C HIS A 203 13.29 17.68 1.63
N ARG A 204 13.58 17.61 2.93
CA ARG A 204 12.79 18.34 3.95
C ARG A 204 12.79 19.84 3.74
N MET A 205 13.94 20.44 3.37
CA MET A 205 14.00 21.85 3.01
C MET A 205 13.15 22.16 1.77
N LYS A 206 13.23 21.33 0.72
CA LYS A 206 12.38 21.48 -0.47
C LYS A 206 10.89 21.43 -0.13
N PHE A 207 10.47 20.47 0.69
CA PHE A 207 9.08 20.37 1.12
C PHE A 207 8.65 21.56 1.97
N ALA A 208 9.48 22.03 2.89
CA ALA A 208 9.18 23.24 3.66
C ALA A 208 9.02 24.47 2.76
N ALA A 209 9.83 24.58 1.70
CA ALA A 209 9.69 25.65 0.72
C ALA A 209 8.42 25.52 -0.14
N ALA A 210 8.02 24.30 -0.52
CA ALA A 210 6.85 24.05 -1.35
C ALA A 210 5.53 24.09 -0.58
N TYR A 211 5.52 23.56 0.65
CA TYR A 211 4.29 23.33 1.44
C TYR A 211 4.31 24.05 2.80
N GLY A 212 5.28 24.94 3.03
CA GLY A 212 5.36 25.75 4.27
C GLY A 212 4.14 26.70 4.40
N ARG A 213 3.71 26.95 5.63
CA ARG A 213 2.59 27.87 5.90
C ARG A 213 2.88 29.24 5.27
N GLY A 214 2.05 29.67 4.33
CA GLY A 214 2.13 30.97 3.65
C GLY A 214 2.21 30.93 2.13
N LYS A 215 2.42 29.78 1.50
CA LYS A 215 2.24 29.64 0.06
C LYS A 215 0.92 28.92 -0.22
N ALA A 216 -0.13 29.70 -0.51
CA ALA A 216 -1.29 29.19 -1.21
C ALA A 216 -0.78 28.48 -2.47
N ALA A 217 -1.32 27.28 -2.77
CA ALA A 217 -1.07 26.60 -4.02
C ALA A 217 -1.50 27.51 -5.18
N GLY A 218 -0.56 28.33 -5.64
CA GLY A 218 -0.66 29.05 -6.90
C GLY A 218 -0.37 28.05 -7.99
N GLY A 219 -1.37 27.80 -8.85
CA GLY A 219 -1.25 26.87 -9.95
C GLY A 219 -0.09 27.23 -10.87
N GLY A 220 0.56 26.22 -11.36
CA GLY A 220 1.44 26.15 -12.50
C GLY A 220 1.12 24.85 -13.23
#